data_79a9fa8ff3a02eda070637cb31e59952
#
_entry.id   79a9fa8ff3a02eda070637cb31e59952
#
_cell.length_a   1.000
_cell.length_b   1.000
_cell.length_c   1.000
_cell.angle_alpha   90.00
_cell.angle_beta   90.00
_cell.angle_gamma   90.00
#
_symmetry.space_group_name_H-M   'P 1'
#
loop_
_entity.id
_entity.type
_entity.pdbx_description
1 polymer ?
#
loop_
_entity_poly.entity_id
_entity_poly.type
_entity_poly.pdbx_seq_one_letter_code
_entity_poly.pdbx_strand_id
1 'polypeptide(L)'
;MFCLISAIAGIGRYGLLTWVPTYFTEALGLSIKDGIFSSILLPVGQACAMFVFPLITDKVFKGKREPMLILASVITFLGMVCFPFIKSQLPASIMLFVLGVFAMVTGVIWAIAGDLGGRAFSSTIVGGLDWAVCMGAAMQAVVFGFVKDTFGWPAIFATIGCLYIILLVLTFVARKMKTKRI
;
A
#
# COMPACT_ATOMS: atom_id res chain seq x y z
N MET A 1 11.39 -1.76 13.64
CA MET A 1 10.33 -0.82 13.24
C MET A 1 10.11 -0.81 11.73
N PHE A 2 11.10 -0.56 10.88
CA PHE A 2 10.92 -0.56 9.42
C PHE A 2 10.44 -1.91 8.86
N CYS A 3 10.84 -3.06 9.42
CA CYS A 3 10.29 -4.36 9.02
C CYS A 3 8.77 -4.46 9.30
N LEU A 4 8.29 -3.89 10.41
CA LEU A 4 6.86 -3.86 10.71
C LEU A 4 6.10 -2.96 9.72
N ILE A 5 6.64 -1.79 9.41
CA ILE A 5 6.10 -0.89 8.36
C ILE A 5 6.04 -1.63 7.01
N SER A 6 7.11 -2.37 6.67
CA SER A 6 7.20 -3.14 5.42
C SER A 6 6.18 -4.28 5.38
N ALA A 7 5.99 -5.02 6.47
CA ALA A 7 5.00 -6.09 6.56
C ALA A 7 3.58 -5.53 6.38
N ILE A 8 3.23 -4.43 7.05
CA ILE A 8 1.93 -3.76 6.92
C ILE A 8 1.72 -3.27 5.48
N ALA A 9 2.74 -2.67 4.87
CA ALA A 9 2.69 -2.25 3.46
C ALA A 9 2.47 -3.45 2.52
N GLY A 10 3.11 -4.60 2.82
CA GLY A 10 2.91 -5.86 2.12
C GLY A 10 1.48 -6.36 2.20
N ILE A 11 0.90 -6.41 3.40
CA ILE A 11 -0.51 -6.79 3.60
C ILE A 11 -1.43 -5.92 2.75
N GLY A 12 -1.30 -4.61 2.83
CA GLY A 12 -2.16 -3.68 2.09
C GLY A 12 -2.01 -3.79 0.58
N ARG A 13 -0.77 -3.79 0.07
CA ARG A 13 -0.47 -3.87 -1.36
C ARG A 13 -0.97 -5.16 -1.98
N TYR A 14 -0.57 -6.30 -1.42
CA TYR A 14 -0.93 -7.61 -1.97
C TYR A 14 -2.39 -7.96 -1.70
N GLY A 15 -2.96 -7.46 -0.59
CA GLY A 15 -4.38 -7.55 -0.31
C GLY A 15 -5.21 -6.92 -1.42
N LEU A 16 -4.87 -5.70 -1.84
CA LEU A 16 -5.54 -5.06 -2.97
C LEU A 16 -5.39 -5.85 -4.26
N LEU A 17 -4.16 -6.28 -4.59
CA LEU A 17 -3.91 -7.03 -5.83
C LEU A 17 -4.70 -8.33 -5.90
N THR A 18 -4.84 -9.04 -4.79
CA THR A 18 -5.48 -10.36 -4.75
C THR A 18 -6.99 -10.27 -4.66
N TRP A 19 -7.53 -9.34 -3.84
CA TRP A 19 -8.94 -9.34 -3.48
C TRP A 19 -9.81 -8.41 -4.34
N VAL A 20 -9.23 -7.41 -5.00
CA VAL A 20 -9.99 -6.47 -5.84
C VAL A 20 -10.64 -7.16 -7.04
N PRO A 21 -9.99 -8.06 -7.81
CA PRO A 21 -10.66 -8.78 -8.89
C PRO A 21 -11.88 -9.57 -8.40
N THR A 22 -11.75 -10.23 -7.25
CA THR A 22 -12.82 -11.00 -6.62
C THR A 22 -13.96 -10.09 -6.14
N TYR A 23 -13.63 -8.91 -5.60
CA TYR A 23 -14.64 -7.91 -5.22
C TYR A 23 -15.47 -7.45 -6.42
N PHE A 24 -14.85 -7.21 -7.56
CA PHE A 24 -15.58 -6.82 -8.76
C PHE A 24 -16.55 -7.89 -9.26
N THR A 25 -16.17 -9.14 -9.15
CA THR A 25 -17.05 -10.25 -9.58
C THR A 25 -18.15 -10.55 -8.56
N GLU A 26 -17.81 -10.63 -7.27
CA GLU A 26 -18.76 -11.04 -6.24
C GLU A 26 -19.66 -9.89 -5.73
N ALA A 27 -19.11 -8.69 -5.55
CA ALA A 27 -19.86 -7.59 -4.95
C ALA A 27 -20.51 -6.67 -6.00
N LEU A 28 -19.87 -6.46 -7.16
CA LEU A 28 -20.41 -5.63 -8.23
C LEU A 28 -21.12 -6.45 -9.33
N GLY A 29 -21.06 -7.79 -9.26
CA GLY A 29 -21.73 -8.68 -10.21
C GLY A 29 -21.17 -8.63 -11.63
N LEU A 30 -19.91 -8.18 -11.79
CA LEU A 30 -19.27 -8.13 -13.11
C LEU A 30 -18.88 -9.53 -13.59
N SER A 31 -18.81 -9.71 -14.91
CA SER A 31 -18.21 -10.92 -15.44
C SER A 31 -16.76 -11.06 -15.00
N ILE A 32 -16.23 -12.28 -14.93
CA ILE A 32 -14.84 -12.53 -14.57
C ILE A 32 -13.89 -11.72 -15.47
N LYS A 33 -14.19 -11.65 -16.77
CA LYS A 33 -13.40 -10.89 -17.74
C LYS A 33 -13.39 -9.39 -17.43
N ASP A 34 -14.56 -8.80 -17.16
CA ASP A 34 -14.69 -7.38 -16.87
C ASP A 34 -14.09 -7.02 -15.51
N GLY A 35 -14.20 -7.90 -14.50
CA GLY A 35 -13.60 -7.74 -13.19
C GLY A 35 -12.07 -7.72 -13.26
N ILE A 36 -11.46 -8.66 -14.00
CA ILE A 36 -10.02 -8.68 -14.22
C ILE A 36 -9.57 -7.42 -14.97
N PHE A 37 -10.27 -7.07 -16.06
CA PHE A 37 -9.91 -5.91 -16.88
C PHE A 37 -9.97 -4.60 -16.09
N SER A 38 -11.01 -4.42 -15.27
CA SER A 38 -11.16 -3.26 -14.39
C SER A 38 -10.05 -3.17 -13.33
N SER A 39 -9.55 -4.32 -12.88
CA SER A 39 -8.49 -4.40 -11.87
C SER A 39 -7.09 -4.07 -12.42
N ILE A 40 -6.88 -4.08 -13.74
CA ILE A 40 -5.58 -3.77 -14.37
C ILE A 40 -5.09 -2.36 -14.01
N LEU A 41 -6.00 -1.43 -13.75
CA LEU A 41 -5.62 -0.06 -13.38
C LEU A 41 -4.87 0.02 -12.04
N LEU A 42 -5.05 -0.96 -11.15
CA LEU A 42 -4.30 -1.03 -9.88
C LEU A 42 -2.80 -1.28 -10.11
N PRO A 43 -2.36 -2.36 -10.79
CA PRO A 43 -0.93 -2.56 -11.07
C PRO A 43 -0.34 -1.49 -12.00
N VAL A 44 -1.12 -0.91 -12.92
CA VAL A 44 -0.69 0.24 -13.72
C VAL A 44 -0.39 1.44 -12.83
N GLY A 45 -1.26 1.76 -11.87
CA GLY A 45 -1.01 2.78 -10.87
C GLY A 45 0.26 2.50 -10.05
N GLN A 46 0.48 1.26 -9.64
CA GLN A 46 1.71 0.85 -8.93
C GLN A 46 2.97 1.06 -9.78
N ALA A 47 2.93 0.75 -11.07
CA ALA A 47 4.03 1.02 -11.99
C ALA A 47 4.30 2.53 -12.13
N CYS A 48 3.25 3.35 -12.27
CA CYS A 48 3.38 4.81 -12.30
C CYS A 48 4.00 5.36 -11.01
N ALA A 49 3.69 4.79 -9.85
CA ALA A 49 4.24 5.21 -8.57
C ALA A 49 5.77 5.12 -8.52
N MET A 50 6.38 4.14 -9.20
CA MET A 50 7.83 3.99 -9.27
C MET A 50 8.53 5.21 -9.88
N PHE A 51 7.87 5.90 -10.78
CA PHE A 51 8.39 7.13 -11.39
C PHE A 51 7.92 8.39 -10.65
N VAL A 52 6.67 8.42 -10.22
CA VAL A 52 6.03 9.59 -9.59
C VAL A 52 6.59 9.84 -8.19
N PHE A 53 6.82 8.81 -7.39
CA PHE A 53 7.27 8.98 -6.01
C PHE A 53 8.67 9.59 -5.88
N PRO A 54 9.70 9.14 -6.61
CA PRO A 54 11.00 9.80 -6.60
C PRO A 54 10.89 11.27 -7.02
N LEU A 55 10.12 11.58 -8.08
CA LEU A 55 9.94 12.95 -8.56
C LEU A 55 9.29 13.85 -7.51
N ILE A 56 8.25 13.39 -6.83
CA ILE A 56 7.59 14.15 -5.75
C ILE A 56 8.54 14.29 -4.56
N THR A 57 9.22 13.21 -4.20
CA THR A 57 10.14 13.21 -3.06
C THR A 57 11.28 14.23 -3.26
N ASP A 58 11.86 14.25 -4.45
CA ASP A 58 13.01 15.13 -4.74
C ASP A 58 12.57 16.59 -4.96
N LYS A 59 11.51 16.83 -5.74
CA LYS A 59 11.08 18.19 -6.10
C LYS A 59 10.26 18.87 -5.00
N VAL A 60 9.34 18.15 -4.36
CA VAL A 60 8.41 18.73 -3.36
C VAL A 60 8.97 18.61 -1.94
N PHE A 61 9.47 17.42 -1.60
CA PHE A 61 9.93 17.13 -0.23
C PHE A 61 11.45 17.29 -0.05
N LYS A 62 12.17 17.84 -1.06
CA LYS A 62 13.62 18.12 -0.99
C LYS A 62 14.42 16.87 -0.53
N GLY A 63 14.10 15.72 -1.07
CA GLY A 63 14.74 14.44 -0.75
C GLY A 63 14.30 13.79 0.58
N LYS A 64 13.40 14.41 1.36
CA LYS A 64 12.85 13.78 2.57
C LYS A 64 11.81 12.73 2.20
N ARG A 65 12.01 11.50 2.61
CA ARG A 65 11.17 10.36 2.19
C ARG A 65 9.98 10.13 3.12
N GLU A 66 10.11 10.47 4.40
CA GLU A 66 9.06 10.29 5.40
C GLU A 66 7.75 11.04 5.09
N PRO A 67 7.77 12.30 4.59
CA PRO A 67 6.54 12.98 4.20
C PRO A 67 5.78 12.29 3.07
N MET A 68 6.50 11.61 2.16
CA MET A 68 5.88 10.83 1.09
C MET A 68 5.13 9.61 1.64
N LEU A 69 5.69 8.91 2.64
CA LEU A 69 5.00 7.80 3.32
C LEU A 69 3.73 8.30 4.03
N ILE A 70 3.79 9.45 4.68
CA ILE A 70 2.64 10.06 5.36
C ILE A 70 1.54 10.41 4.34
N LEU A 71 1.90 11.10 3.26
CA LEU A 71 0.97 11.48 2.19
C LEU A 71 0.30 10.24 1.58
N ALA A 72 1.09 9.24 1.22
CA ALA A 72 0.62 8.00 0.62
C ALA A 72 -0.32 7.25 1.57
N SER A 73 0.01 7.17 2.86
CA SER A 73 -0.83 6.50 3.86
C SER A 73 -2.18 7.20 4.04
N VAL A 74 -2.18 8.54 4.09
CA VAL A 74 -3.43 9.31 4.23
C VAL A 74 -4.33 9.14 3.02
N ILE A 75 -3.78 9.26 1.80
CA ILE A 75 -4.57 9.11 0.57
C ILE A 75 -5.11 7.68 0.44
N THR A 76 -4.29 6.67 0.74
CA THR A 76 -4.73 5.28 0.69
C THR A 76 -5.82 5.02 1.73
N PHE A 77 -5.68 5.52 2.95
CA PHE A 77 -6.73 5.40 3.97
C PHE A 77 -8.05 6.02 3.51
N LEU A 78 -8.02 7.28 3.06
CA LEU A 78 -9.23 7.95 2.57
C LEU A 78 -9.85 7.21 1.39
N GLY A 79 -9.03 6.72 0.47
CA GLY A 79 -9.47 5.90 -0.64
C GLY A 79 -10.13 4.60 -0.21
N MET A 80 -9.60 3.92 0.81
CA MET A 80 -10.20 2.70 1.35
C MET A 80 -11.56 2.96 2.02
N VAL A 81 -11.71 4.09 2.69
CA VAL A 81 -13.01 4.49 3.27
C VAL A 81 -14.05 4.78 2.19
N CYS A 82 -13.64 5.43 1.11
CA CYS A 82 -14.55 5.80 0.02
C CYS A 82 -14.89 4.63 -0.94
N PHE A 83 -13.99 3.67 -1.09
CA PHE A 83 -14.10 2.60 -2.09
C PHE A 83 -15.39 1.77 -2.01
N PRO A 84 -15.87 1.33 -0.82
CA PRO A 84 -17.09 0.53 -0.69
C PRO A 84 -18.38 1.25 -1.15
N PHE A 85 -18.38 2.57 -1.20
CA PHE A 85 -19.52 3.37 -1.62
C PHE A 85 -19.63 3.51 -3.14
N ILE A 86 -18.59 3.14 -3.87
CA ILE A 86 -18.53 3.24 -5.33
C ILE A 86 -19.12 1.95 -5.93
N LYS A 87 -20.33 2.07 -6.50
CA LYS A 87 -21.05 0.93 -7.11
C LYS A 87 -20.88 0.83 -8.64
N SER A 88 -20.32 1.85 -9.27
CA SER A 88 -20.14 1.91 -10.72
C SER A 88 -18.74 1.47 -11.11
N GLN A 89 -18.63 0.68 -12.19
CA GLN A 89 -17.37 0.10 -12.67
C GLN A 89 -16.30 1.18 -12.99
N LEU A 90 -16.64 2.20 -13.77
CA LEU A 90 -15.69 3.23 -14.19
C LEU A 90 -15.08 4.02 -13.02
N PRO A 91 -15.87 4.61 -12.08
CA PRO A 91 -15.30 5.30 -10.93
C PRO A 91 -14.48 4.37 -10.03
N ALA A 92 -14.89 3.11 -9.86
CA ALA A 92 -14.14 2.13 -9.08
C ALA A 92 -12.77 1.86 -9.71
N SER A 93 -12.70 1.70 -11.02
CA SER A 93 -11.44 1.47 -11.74
C SER A 93 -10.50 2.68 -11.67
N ILE A 94 -11.03 3.91 -11.79
CA ILE A 94 -10.23 5.14 -11.62
C ILE A 94 -9.71 5.24 -10.18
N MET A 95 -10.55 4.95 -9.20
CA MET A 95 -10.13 4.93 -7.80
C MET A 95 -9.05 3.89 -7.54
N LEU A 96 -9.12 2.72 -8.21
CA LEU A 96 -8.06 1.71 -8.14
C LEU A 96 -6.73 2.20 -8.70
N PHE A 97 -6.73 2.98 -9.76
CA PHE A 97 -5.51 3.60 -10.26
C PHE A 97 -4.87 4.49 -9.19
N VAL A 98 -5.67 5.37 -8.57
CA VAL A 98 -5.20 6.25 -7.49
C VAL A 98 -4.67 5.42 -6.31
N LEU A 99 -5.44 4.41 -5.87
CA LEU A 99 -5.02 3.50 -4.82
C LEU A 99 -3.75 2.73 -5.20
N GLY A 100 -3.62 2.31 -6.46
CA GLY A 100 -2.42 1.68 -6.98
C GLY A 100 -1.18 2.57 -6.82
N VAL A 101 -1.31 3.83 -7.20
CA VAL A 101 -0.21 4.80 -7.04
C VAL A 101 0.16 4.95 -5.56
N PHE A 102 -0.80 5.24 -4.68
CA PHE A 102 -0.49 5.62 -3.30
C PHE A 102 -0.31 4.42 -2.36
N ALA A 103 -0.87 3.26 -2.65
CA ALA A 103 -0.59 2.04 -1.88
C ALA A 103 0.83 1.48 -2.13
N MET A 104 1.55 1.94 -3.16
CA MET A 104 2.91 1.50 -3.49
C MET A 104 3.98 2.15 -2.60
N VAL A 105 3.77 2.16 -1.29
CA VAL A 105 4.73 2.73 -0.32
C VAL A 105 6.04 1.94 -0.21
N THR A 106 6.08 0.71 -0.67
CA THR A 106 7.26 -0.17 -0.61
C THR A 106 8.47 0.43 -1.32
N GLY A 107 8.28 1.10 -2.45
CA GLY A 107 9.37 1.79 -3.17
C GLY A 107 10.03 2.89 -2.34
N VAL A 108 9.25 3.64 -1.55
CA VAL A 108 9.78 4.66 -0.64
C VAL A 108 10.52 4.00 0.53
N ILE A 109 10.02 2.87 1.04
CA ILE A 109 10.66 2.11 2.13
C ILE A 109 12.04 1.60 1.67
N TRP A 110 12.15 1.04 0.45
CA TRP A 110 13.43 0.60 -0.11
C TRP A 110 14.43 1.75 -0.28
N ALA A 111 13.96 2.91 -0.69
CA ALA A 111 14.80 4.09 -0.78
C ALA A 111 15.31 4.54 0.60
N ILE A 112 14.47 4.47 1.65
CA ILE A 112 14.90 4.71 3.05
C ILE A 112 15.94 3.66 3.48
N ALA A 113 15.76 2.41 3.09
CA ALA A 113 16.72 1.34 3.39
C ALA A 113 18.09 1.61 2.76
N GLY A 114 18.13 2.08 1.51
CA GLY A 114 19.35 2.50 0.84
C GLY A 114 20.06 3.64 1.58
N ASP A 115 19.31 4.65 2.01
CA ASP A 115 19.85 5.77 2.77
C ASP A 115 20.41 5.35 4.15
N LEU A 116 19.79 4.37 4.82
CA LEU A 116 20.21 3.87 6.13
C LEU A 116 21.42 2.91 6.04
N GLY A 117 21.48 2.08 5.00
CA GLY A 117 22.50 1.06 4.83
C GLY A 117 23.80 1.57 4.21
N GLY A 118 23.78 2.73 3.59
CA GLY A 118 24.90 3.25 2.83
C GLY A 118 25.34 2.27 1.75
N ARG A 119 26.56 2.44 1.21
CA ARG A 119 27.09 1.58 0.13
C ARG A 119 27.34 0.12 0.55
N ALA A 120 27.65 -0.12 1.83
CA ALA A 120 28.07 -1.45 2.29
C ALA A 120 26.90 -2.39 2.63
N PHE A 121 25.80 -1.88 3.18
CA PHE A 121 24.73 -2.71 3.74
C PHE A 121 23.35 -2.46 3.12
N SER A 122 23.23 -1.60 2.12
CA SER A 122 21.93 -1.27 1.50
C SER A 122 21.19 -2.51 0.99
N SER A 123 21.88 -3.42 0.29
CA SER A 123 21.27 -4.65 -0.25
C SER A 123 20.76 -5.58 0.86
N THR A 124 21.51 -5.73 1.94
CA THR A 124 21.10 -6.58 3.08
C THR A 124 19.86 -6.00 3.77
N ILE A 125 19.82 -4.67 3.97
CA ILE A 125 18.67 -4.02 4.58
C ILE A 125 17.45 -4.08 3.67
N VAL A 126 17.60 -3.83 2.37
CA VAL A 126 16.51 -3.96 1.39
C VAL A 126 15.97 -5.38 1.38
N GLY A 127 16.84 -6.40 1.34
CA GLY A 127 16.43 -7.81 1.37
C GLY A 127 15.65 -8.18 2.65
N GLY A 128 16.09 -7.68 3.82
CA GLY A 128 15.37 -7.87 5.08
C GLY A 128 13.99 -7.18 5.12
N LEU A 129 13.89 -5.99 4.54
CA LEU A 129 12.60 -5.28 4.44
C LEU A 129 11.67 -5.95 3.42
N ASP A 130 12.20 -6.42 2.30
CA ASP A 130 11.43 -7.15 1.29
C ASP A 130 10.93 -8.50 1.81
N TRP A 131 11.76 -9.22 2.57
CA TRP A 131 11.31 -10.40 3.30
C TRP A 131 10.10 -10.08 4.19
N ALA A 132 10.13 -8.99 4.93
CA ALA A 132 9.01 -8.57 5.76
C ALA A 132 7.75 -8.23 4.91
N VAL A 133 7.91 -7.61 3.74
CA VAL A 133 6.81 -7.38 2.77
C VAL A 133 6.19 -8.72 2.34
N CYS A 134 7.01 -9.71 1.99
CA CYS A 134 6.55 -11.04 1.56
C CYS A 134 5.83 -11.79 2.69
N MET A 135 6.30 -11.67 3.93
CA MET A 135 5.59 -12.23 5.10
C MET A 135 4.21 -11.58 5.27
N GLY A 136 4.12 -10.26 5.13
CA GLY A 136 2.83 -9.56 5.10
C GLY A 136 1.93 -10.03 3.97
N ALA A 137 2.47 -10.23 2.78
CA ALA A 137 1.74 -10.76 1.62
C ALA A 137 1.19 -12.18 1.86
N ALA A 138 1.93 -13.04 2.55
CA ALA A 138 1.45 -14.37 2.93
C ALA A 138 0.33 -14.30 3.97
N MET A 139 0.48 -13.46 4.99
CA MET A 139 -0.51 -13.30 6.06
C MET A 139 -1.84 -12.76 5.56
N GLN A 140 -1.82 -11.83 4.59
CA GLN A 140 -3.06 -11.21 4.10
C GLN A 140 -4.03 -12.22 3.49
N ALA A 141 -3.55 -13.26 2.84
CA ALA A 141 -4.41 -14.27 2.21
C ALA A 141 -5.31 -14.96 3.25
N VAL A 142 -4.72 -15.35 4.39
CA VAL A 142 -5.45 -16.01 5.49
C VAL A 142 -6.34 -15.01 6.22
N VAL A 143 -5.79 -13.83 6.59
CA VAL A 143 -6.51 -12.83 7.38
C VAL A 143 -7.72 -12.28 6.60
N PHE A 144 -7.53 -11.92 5.33
CA PHE A 144 -8.62 -11.34 4.54
C PHE A 144 -9.65 -12.38 4.11
N GLY A 145 -9.26 -13.66 3.92
CA GLY A 145 -10.20 -14.76 3.74
C GLY A 145 -11.15 -14.86 4.94
N PHE A 146 -10.60 -14.95 6.15
CA PHE A 146 -11.38 -14.99 7.37
C PHE A 146 -12.27 -13.75 7.57
N VAL A 147 -11.72 -12.56 7.34
CA VAL A 147 -12.47 -11.29 7.46
C VAL A 147 -13.60 -11.23 6.46
N LYS A 148 -13.37 -11.65 5.20
CA LYS A 148 -14.41 -11.68 4.16
C LYS A 148 -15.55 -12.62 4.55
N ASP A 149 -15.22 -13.85 4.97
CA ASP A 149 -16.21 -14.88 5.26
C ASP A 149 -17.05 -14.54 6.49
N THR A 150 -16.48 -13.80 7.45
CA THR A 150 -17.16 -13.45 8.71
C THR A 150 -17.91 -12.11 8.63
N PHE A 151 -17.30 -11.09 8.02
CA PHE A 151 -17.78 -9.70 8.06
C PHE A 151 -18.10 -9.10 6.71
N GLY A 152 -17.80 -9.82 5.62
CA GLY A 152 -18.05 -9.39 4.24
C GLY A 152 -17.05 -8.39 3.69
N TRP A 153 -17.33 -7.91 2.48
CA TRP A 153 -16.43 -7.04 1.71
C TRP A 153 -16.09 -5.69 2.35
N PRO A 154 -17.03 -4.96 2.98
CA PRO A 154 -16.68 -3.67 3.59
C PRO A 154 -15.61 -3.80 4.68
N ALA A 155 -15.59 -4.93 5.39
CA ALA A 155 -14.61 -5.18 6.44
C ALA A 155 -13.18 -5.35 5.91
N ILE A 156 -12.99 -5.89 4.71
CA ILE A 156 -11.67 -5.97 4.08
C ILE A 156 -11.11 -4.56 3.87
N PHE A 157 -11.89 -3.67 3.26
CA PHE A 157 -11.45 -2.30 3.01
C PHE A 157 -11.21 -1.52 4.29
N ALA A 158 -12.06 -1.71 5.31
CA ALA A 158 -11.86 -1.14 6.64
C ALA A 158 -10.56 -1.66 7.28
N THR A 159 -10.27 -2.95 7.18
CA THR A 159 -9.04 -3.56 7.70
C THR A 159 -7.81 -2.97 7.01
N ILE A 160 -7.81 -2.87 5.67
CA ILE A 160 -6.71 -2.23 4.93
C ILE A 160 -6.57 -0.76 5.37
N GLY A 161 -7.67 -0.02 5.49
CA GLY A 161 -7.65 1.36 5.98
C GLY A 161 -7.01 1.48 7.37
N CYS A 162 -7.40 0.63 8.32
CA CYS A 162 -6.81 0.59 9.67
C CYS A 162 -5.29 0.30 9.62
N LEU A 163 -4.86 -0.62 8.75
CA LEU A 163 -3.44 -0.92 8.57
C LEU A 163 -2.66 0.31 8.08
N TYR A 164 -3.22 1.11 7.18
CA TYR A 164 -2.57 2.35 6.72
C TYR A 164 -2.57 3.44 7.80
N ILE A 165 -3.54 3.48 8.72
CA ILE A 165 -3.46 4.33 9.93
C ILE A 165 -2.30 3.88 10.82
N ILE A 166 -2.15 2.58 11.07
CA ILE A 166 -1.04 2.04 11.86
C ILE A 166 0.30 2.37 11.20
N LEU A 167 0.39 2.22 9.87
CA LEU A 167 1.57 2.59 9.09
C LEU A 167 1.88 4.07 9.24
N LEU A 168 0.88 4.94 9.19
CA LEU A 168 1.00 6.38 9.42
C LEU A 168 1.59 6.69 10.80
N VAL A 169 1.03 6.10 11.85
CA VAL A 169 1.50 6.28 13.24
C VAL A 169 2.96 5.81 13.38
N LEU A 170 3.28 4.63 12.87
CA LEU A 170 4.64 4.10 12.90
C LEU A 170 5.63 4.99 12.14
N THR A 171 5.22 5.59 11.02
CA THR A 171 6.04 6.54 10.26
C THR A 171 6.32 7.81 11.07
N PHE A 172 5.33 8.35 11.78
CA PHE A 172 5.55 9.49 12.69
C PHE A 172 6.51 9.15 13.83
N VAL A 173 6.36 7.98 14.44
CA VAL A 173 7.28 7.51 15.49
C VAL A 173 8.70 7.37 14.93
N ALA A 174 8.85 6.78 13.74
CA ALA A 174 10.14 6.63 13.06
C ALA A 174 10.81 7.98 12.82
N ARG A 175 10.06 8.96 12.33
CA ARG A 175 10.55 10.33 12.11
C ARG A 175 11.05 10.98 13.40
N LYS A 176 10.29 10.86 14.50
CA LYS A 176 10.67 11.43 15.80
C LYS A 176 11.95 10.80 16.37
N MET A 177 12.14 9.50 16.15
CA MET A 177 13.36 8.80 16.59
C MET A 177 14.60 9.23 15.81
N LYS A 178 14.48 9.50 14.51
CA LYS A 178 15.57 9.99 13.66
C LYS A 178 16.02 11.40 14.08
N THR A 179 15.07 12.28 14.38
CA THR A 179 15.36 13.66 14.81
C THR A 179 16.10 13.73 16.15
N LYS A 180 15.97 12.72 17.03
CA LYS A 180 16.68 12.69 18.33
C LYS A 180 18.14 12.19 18.25
N ARG A 181 18.57 11.67 17.09
CA ARG A 181 19.93 11.13 16.89
C ARG A 181 20.86 12.06 16.12
N ILE A 182 20.38 13.21 15.71
CA ILE A 182 21.14 14.33 15.13
C ILE A 182 21.23 15.45 16.15
#